data_94bc290922f0ae27989f78c441b17c3e
#
_entry.id   94bc290922f0ae27989f78c441b17c3e
#
_cell.length_a   1.000
_cell.length_b   1.000
_cell.length_c   1.000
_cell.angle_alpha   90.00
_cell.angle_beta   90.00
_cell.angle_gamma   90.00
#
_symmetry.space_group_name_H-M   'P 1'
#
loop_
_entity.id
_entity.type
_entity.pdbx_description
1 polymer ?
#
loop_
_entity_poly.entity_id
_entity_poly.type
_entity_poly.pdbx_seq_one_letter_code
_entity_poly.pdbx_strand_id
1 'polypeptide(L)'
;MKKVVHVVGARPNFMKAAPVLRALDRLPIGQSLVHTGQHYDAQMSEVFFRQLGLPEPDYNLAVGSDSHARQTGLAMQKLEPVLAEARPDLVLVYGDVNSTLAASLVCAKLVIPLGHVEAGLRSFDRSMPEEVNRVVTDRLSDLLFTPSADADENLRAEGVKDSCIHRVGNVMIDSLVRLLPGTEERSIWHDYALVTLHRPSNVDDPEVLGRLAGALTEMSRVIPVVFPVHPRTRARLEAVSGVCRAENLCLLPPA
;
A
#
# COMPACT_ATOMS: atom_id res chain seq x y z
N MET A 1 11.04 -24.49 15.08
CA MET A 1 10.76 -23.05 15.22
C MET A 1 9.70 -22.73 14.17
N LYS A 2 8.65 -22.01 14.55
CA LYS A 2 7.60 -21.58 13.60
C LYS A 2 8.20 -20.63 12.57
N LYS A 3 7.74 -20.70 11.32
CA LYS A 3 8.23 -19.91 10.21
C LYS A 3 7.10 -19.10 9.58
N VAL A 4 7.29 -17.78 9.49
CA VAL A 4 6.37 -16.84 8.84
C VAL A 4 7.04 -16.28 7.60
N VAL A 5 6.29 -16.25 6.48
CA VAL A 5 6.72 -15.59 5.24
C VAL A 5 5.84 -14.35 5.04
N HIS A 6 6.47 -13.21 4.82
CA HIS A 6 5.82 -11.95 4.48
C HIS A 6 5.90 -11.72 2.98
N VAL A 7 4.77 -11.46 2.33
CA VAL A 7 4.74 -11.15 0.90
C VAL A 7 4.35 -9.70 0.70
N VAL A 8 5.22 -8.95 0.02
CA VAL A 8 5.04 -7.54 -0.29
C VAL A 8 5.30 -7.29 -1.78
N GLY A 9 4.66 -6.26 -2.37
CA GLY A 9 4.81 -6.01 -3.81
C GLY A 9 4.86 -4.53 -4.20
N ALA A 10 4.30 -3.67 -3.38
CA ALA A 10 4.17 -2.24 -3.64
C ALA A 10 4.40 -1.41 -2.37
N ARG A 11 4.68 -0.11 -2.52
CA ARG A 11 4.94 0.80 -1.39
C ARG A 11 3.94 0.70 -0.23
N PRO A 12 2.61 0.67 -0.47
CA PRO A 12 1.65 0.55 0.63
C PRO A 12 1.85 -0.70 1.48
N ASN A 13 2.34 -1.79 0.89
CA ASN A 13 2.62 -3.01 1.65
C ASN A 13 3.81 -2.83 2.60
N PHE A 14 4.85 -2.11 2.18
CA PHE A 14 6.06 -1.91 2.99
C PHE A 14 5.74 -1.20 4.31
N MET A 15 4.93 -0.14 4.25
CA MET A 15 4.49 0.60 5.44
C MET A 15 3.65 -0.25 6.40
N LYS A 16 2.94 -1.24 5.89
CA LYS A 16 2.12 -2.16 6.69
C LYS A 16 2.95 -3.33 7.24
N ALA A 17 3.89 -3.84 6.44
CA ALA A 17 4.73 -4.99 6.82
C ALA A 17 5.79 -4.62 7.87
N ALA A 18 6.38 -3.43 7.79
CA ALA A 18 7.47 -3.01 8.66
C ALA A 18 7.15 -3.09 10.16
N PRO A 19 6.02 -2.58 10.68
CA PRO A 19 5.69 -2.71 12.10
C PRO A 19 5.42 -4.17 12.49
N VAL A 20 4.82 -4.97 11.61
CA VAL A 20 4.51 -6.38 11.89
C VAL A 20 5.79 -7.21 11.97
N LEU A 21 6.70 -7.11 10.99
CA LEU A 21 8.01 -7.75 11.02
C LEU A 21 8.73 -7.45 12.33
N ARG A 22 8.82 -6.18 12.69
CA ARG A 22 9.50 -5.71 13.90
C ARG A 22 8.86 -6.22 15.19
N ALA A 23 7.54 -6.34 15.23
CA ALA A 23 6.85 -6.92 16.37
C ALA A 23 7.15 -8.42 16.52
N LEU A 24 7.20 -9.15 15.40
CA LEU A 24 7.51 -10.56 15.36
C LEU A 24 8.98 -10.89 15.65
N ASP A 25 9.93 -9.98 15.41
CA ASP A 25 11.35 -10.14 15.79
C ASP A 25 11.56 -10.34 17.29
N ARG A 26 10.59 -9.95 18.11
CA ARG A 26 10.62 -10.14 19.57
C ARG A 26 10.20 -11.55 20.00
N LEU A 27 9.76 -12.36 19.06
CA LEU A 27 9.26 -13.72 19.31
C LEU A 27 10.24 -14.74 18.72
N PRO A 28 10.28 -15.99 19.24
CA PRO A 28 11.12 -17.06 18.70
C PRO A 28 10.53 -17.64 17.40
N ILE A 29 10.36 -16.79 16.39
CA ILE A 29 9.77 -17.10 15.10
C ILE A 29 10.79 -16.79 14.01
N GLY A 30 10.96 -17.71 13.06
CA GLY A 30 11.73 -17.44 11.83
C GLY A 30 10.89 -16.61 10.88
N GLN A 31 11.45 -15.53 10.36
CA GLN A 31 10.79 -14.67 9.38
C GLN A 31 11.55 -14.72 8.05
N SER A 32 10.82 -14.62 6.94
CA SER A 32 11.37 -14.40 5.61
C SER A 32 10.51 -13.39 4.87
N LEU A 33 11.16 -12.50 4.11
CA LEU A 33 10.52 -11.45 3.32
C LEU A 33 10.64 -11.75 1.84
N VAL A 34 9.48 -11.85 1.16
CA VAL A 34 9.40 -12.02 -0.29
C VAL A 34 8.89 -10.71 -0.89
N HIS A 35 9.70 -10.08 -1.73
CA HIS A 35 9.31 -8.93 -2.53
C HIS A 35 8.96 -9.39 -3.94
N THR A 36 7.71 -9.20 -4.37
CA THR A 36 7.30 -9.62 -5.72
C THR A 36 7.88 -8.74 -6.82
N GLY A 37 8.24 -7.50 -6.50
CA GLY A 37 8.72 -6.54 -7.51
C GLY A 37 7.61 -6.03 -8.42
N GLN A 38 6.39 -5.88 -7.91
CA GLN A 38 5.23 -5.38 -8.66
C GLN A 38 5.44 -3.97 -9.23
N HIS A 39 6.15 -3.08 -8.52
CA HIS A 39 6.57 -1.78 -9.02
C HIS A 39 8.06 -1.80 -9.38
N TYR A 40 8.38 -1.37 -10.59
CA TYR A 40 9.71 -1.51 -11.21
C TYR A 40 10.77 -0.51 -10.71
N ASP A 41 10.42 0.46 -9.87
CA ASP A 41 11.38 1.46 -9.41
C ASP A 41 12.21 0.94 -8.23
N ALA A 42 13.34 0.29 -8.57
CA ALA A 42 14.27 -0.26 -7.57
C ALA A 42 14.82 0.82 -6.63
N GLN A 43 15.14 2.02 -7.14
CA GLN A 43 15.69 3.11 -6.32
C GLN A 43 14.67 3.64 -5.32
N MET A 44 13.40 3.79 -5.76
CA MET A 44 12.34 4.22 -4.86
C MET A 44 12.00 3.17 -3.81
N SER A 45 12.03 1.88 -4.14
CA SER A 45 11.80 0.80 -3.18
C SER A 45 12.91 0.76 -2.12
N GLU A 46 14.17 0.89 -2.51
CA GLU A 46 15.34 0.87 -1.60
C GLU A 46 15.28 1.98 -0.55
N VAL A 47 14.89 3.19 -0.94
CA VAL A 47 14.71 4.32 -0.01
C VAL A 47 13.67 3.98 1.06
N PHE A 48 12.52 3.40 0.66
CA PHE A 48 11.48 3.00 1.61
C PHE A 48 11.93 1.88 2.55
N PHE A 49 12.64 0.87 2.05
CA PHE A 49 13.19 -0.20 2.87
C PHE A 49 14.10 0.36 3.96
N ARG A 50 15.00 1.27 3.60
CA ARG A 50 15.91 1.92 4.54
C ARG A 50 15.17 2.80 5.57
N GLN A 51 14.26 3.65 5.13
CA GLN A 51 13.50 4.55 6.00
C GLN A 51 12.60 3.80 6.98
N LEU A 52 11.94 2.75 6.51
CA LEU A 52 11.07 1.91 7.34
C LEU A 52 11.87 0.91 8.20
N GLY A 53 13.16 0.73 7.95
CA GLY A 53 13.99 -0.27 8.62
C GLY A 53 13.54 -1.70 8.31
N LEU A 54 13.10 -1.94 7.08
CA LEU A 54 12.83 -3.29 6.60
C LEU A 54 14.15 -4.01 6.29
N PRO A 55 14.26 -5.32 6.54
CA PRO A 55 15.40 -6.09 6.09
C PRO A 55 15.40 -6.21 4.56
N GLU A 56 16.57 -6.50 3.99
CA GLU A 56 16.64 -6.90 2.59
C GLU A 56 15.75 -8.11 2.35
N PRO A 57 15.00 -8.16 1.23
CA PRO A 57 14.17 -9.30 0.91
C PRO A 57 15.01 -10.57 0.71
N ASP A 58 14.61 -11.67 1.35
CA ASP A 58 15.20 -12.99 1.10
C ASP A 58 14.98 -13.44 -0.34
N TYR A 59 13.85 -13.02 -0.93
CA TYR A 59 13.51 -13.31 -2.34
C TYR A 59 12.97 -12.05 -3.01
N ASN A 60 13.53 -11.72 -4.19
CA ASN A 60 12.98 -10.69 -5.08
C ASN A 60 12.55 -11.35 -6.39
N LEU A 61 11.24 -11.34 -6.65
CA LEU A 61 10.66 -12.05 -7.79
C LEU A 61 10.72 -11.25 -9.11
N ALA A 62 11.01 -9.96 -9.05
CA ALA A 62 11.12 -9.08 -10.22
C ALA A 62 9.95 -9.28 -11.22
N VAL A 63 8.72 -9.16 -10.75
CA VAL A 63 7.51 -9.33 -11.56
C VAL A 63 7.34 -8.18 -12.55
N GLY A 64 7.59 -6.94 -12.10
CA GLY A 64 7.46 -5.74 -12.92
C GLY A 64 6.00 -5.29 -13.12
N SER A 65 5.84 -4.24 -13.94
CA SER A 65 4.54 -3.67 -14.29
C SER A 65 4.00 -4.30 -15.56
N ASP A 66 2.76 -4.76 -15.53
CA ASP A 66 2.04 -5.31 -16.70
C ASP A 66 0.51 -5.12 -16.46
N SER A 67 -0.34 -5.66 -17.33
CA SER A 67 -1.78 -5.76 -17.09
C SER A 67 -2.05 -6.54 -15.80
N HIS A 68 -3.14 -6.23 -15.11
CA HIS A 68 -3.48 -6.88 -13.83
C HIS A 68 -3.43 -8.42 -13.91
N ALA A 69 -4.00 -9.00 -14.96
CA ALA A 69 -4.04 -10.45 -15.15
C ALA A 69 -2.64 -11.06 -15.33
N ARG A 70 -1.81 -10.45 -16.19
CA ARG A 70 -0.43 -10.93 -16.44
C ARG A 70 0.44 -10.78 -15.21
N GLN A 71 0.37 -9.63 -14.56
CA GLN A 71 1.14 -9.34 -13.34
C GLN A 71 0.77 -10.31 -12.21
N THR A 72 -0.53 -10.54 -11.98
CA THR A 72 -1.00 -11.52 -10.98
C THR A 72 -0.55 -12.94 -11.35
N GLY A 73 -0.72 -13.36 -12.60
CA GLY A 73 -0.30 -14.68 -13.06
C GLY A 73 1.20 -14.91 -12.93
N LEU A 74 2.03 -13.93 -13.30
CA LEU A 74 3.48 -14.01 -13.16
C LEU A 74 3.92 -14.03 -11.70
N ALA A 75 3.26 -13.24 -10.85
CA ALA A 75 3.51 -13.27 -9.41
C ALA A 75 3.22 -14.65 -8.81
N MET A 76 2.09 -15.27 -9.19
CA MET A 76 1.76 -16.65 -8.77
C MET A 76 2.82 -17.65 -9.20
N GLN A 77 3.20 -17.65 -10.50
CA GLN A 77 4.19 -18.59 -11.05
C GLN A 77 5.54 -18.51 -10.33
N LYS A 78 6.00 -17.30 -10.01
CA LYS A 78 7.28 -17.09 -9.33
C LYS A 78 7.21 -17.35 -7.82
N LEU A 79 6.07 -17.11 -7.20
CA LEU A 79 5.89 -17.27 -5.75
C LEU A 79 5.69 -18.74 -5.35
N GLU A 80 5.02 -19.55 -6.18
CA GLU A 80 4.71 -20.94 -5.88
C GLU A 80 5.96 -21.77 -5.49
N PRO A 81 7.06 -21.81 -6.28
CA PRO A 81 8.25 -22.57 -5.92
C PRO A 81 8.91 -22.06 -4.62
N VAL A 82 8.90 -20.75 -4.39
CA VAL A 82 9.44 -20.14 -3.16
C VAL A 82 8.68 -20.62 -1.92
N LEU A 83 7.35 -20.62 -1.96
CA LEU A 83 6.55 -21.07 -0.83
C LEU A 83 6.60 -22.58 -0.64
N ALA A 84 6.66 -23.34 -1.73
CA ALA A 84 6.81 -24.81 -1.68
C ALA A 84 8.15 -25.24 -1.05
N GLU A 85 9.23 -24.53 -1.35
CA GLU A 85 10.55 -24.75 -0.73
C GLU A 85 10.59 -24.26 0.71
N ALA A 86 10.11 -23.04 0.96
CA ALA A 86 10.14 -22.40 2.28
C ALA A 86 9.31 -23.15 3.32
N ARG A 87 8.20 -23.79 2.92
CA ARG A 87 7.24 -24.51 3.79
C ARG A 87 6.89 -23.71 5.05
N PRO A 88 6.33 -22.49 4.92
CA PRO A 88 6.02 -21.68 6.10
C PRO A 88 4.84 -22.27 6.87
N ASP A 89 4.80 -22.00 8.17
CA ASP A 89 3.62 -22.28 9.02
C ASP A 89 2.50 -21.24 8.78
N LEU A 90 2.86 -20.05 8.29
CA LEU A 90 1.94 -18.96 7.99
C LEU A 90 2.54 -18.04 6.92
N VAL A 91 1.71 -17.58 6.00
CA VAL A 91 2.03 -16.48 5.10
C VAL A 91 1.22 -15.25 5.52
N LEU A 92 1.87 -14.09 5.58
CA LEU A 92 1.21 -12.79 5.81
C LEU A 92 1.22 -11.97 4.53
N VAL A 93 0.06 -11.46 4.17
CA VAL A 93 -0.14 -10.52 3.06
C VAL A 93 -0.72 -9.21 3.56
N TYR A 94 -0.55 -8.13 2.81
CA TYR A 94 -0.82 -6.77 3.26
C TYR A 94 -1.62 -5.98 2.21
N GLY A 95 -2.78 -5.45 2.62
CA GLY A 95 -3.64 -4.64 1.74
C GLY A 95 -4.14 -5.40 0.52
N ASP A 96 -4.28 -4.74 -0.62
CA ASP A 96 -5.12 -5.17 -1.73
C ASP A 96 -4.47 -5.10 -3.13
N VAL A 97 -3.16 -5.14 -3.20
CA VAL A 97 -2.44 -5.12 -4.49
C VAL A 97 -2.47 -6.51 -5.17
N ASN A 98 -2.11 -6.57 -6.45
CA ASN A 98 -2.08 -7.84 -7.21
C ASN A 98 -1.20 -8.92 -6.57
N SER A 99 -0.11 -8.52 -5.91
CA SER A 99 0.77 -9.43 -5.17
C SER A 99 0.07 -10.09 -3.97
N THR A 100 -0.82 -9.37 -3.31
CA THR A 100 -1.65 -9.87 -2.21
C THR A 100 -2.59 -10.96 -2.72
N LEU A 101 -3.31 -10.69 -3.81
CA LEU A 101 -4.18 -11.69 -4.46
C LEU A 101 -3.38 -12.91 -4.95
N ALA A 102 -2.25 -12.69 -5.61
CA ALA A 102 -1.42 -13.78 -6.11
C ALA A 102 -0.97 -14.71 -4.98
N ALA A 103 -0.48 -14.14 -3.88
CA ALA A 103 -0.05 -14.92 -2.72
C ALA A 103 -1.22 -15.69 -2.08
N SER A 104 -2.40 -15.09 -1.96
CA SER A 104 -3.56 -15.76 -1.39
C SER A 104 -3.99 -16.97 -2.21
N LEU A 105 -3.99 -16.85 -3.54
CA LEU A 105 -4.30 -17.94 -4.44
C LEU A 105 -3.28 -19.09 -4.37
N VAL A 106 -1.99 -18.76 -4.31
CA VAL A 106 -0.92 -19.77 -4.15
C VAL A 106 -1.03 -20.47 -2.81
N CYS A 107 -1.21 -19.73 -1.71
CA CYS A 107 -1.38 -20.33 -0.38
C CYS A 107 -2.58 -21.27 -0.32
N ALA A 108 -3.72 -20.87 -0.88
CA ALA A 108 -4.91 -21.71 -0.94
C ALA A 108 -4.68 -23.03 -1.72
N LYS A 109 -3.88 -23.00 -2.81
CA LYS A 109 -3.54 -24.21 -3.59
C LYS A 109 -2.52 -25.11 -2.91
N LEU A 110 -1.57 -24.52 -2.19
CA LEU A 110 -0.56 -25.26 -1.43
C LEU A 110 -1.01 -25.65 -0.03
N VAL A 111 -2.22 -25.27 0.38
CA VAL A 111 -2.79 -25.52 1.72
C VAL A 111 -1.90 -24.92 2.81
N ILE A 112 -1.38 -23.72 2.58
CA ILE A 112 -0.57 -22.97 3.53
C ILE A 112 -1.49 -21.97 4.25
N PRO A 113 -1.49 -21.90 5.59
CA PRO A 113 -2.25 -20.91 6.34
C PRO A 113 -1.92 -19.48 5.92
N LEU A 114 -2.94 -18.66 5.77
CA LEU A 114 -2.84 -17.28 5.28
C LEU A 114 -3.41 -16.29 6.29
N GLY A 115 -2.67 -15.22 6.57
CA GLY A 115 -3.14 -14.07 7.32
C GLY A 115 -3.16 -12.81 6.44
N HIS A 116 -4.28 -12.09 6.46
CA HIS A 116 -4.43 -10.83 5.72
C HIS A 116 -4.42 -9.65 6.69
N VAL A 117 -3.44 -8.77 6.53
CA VAL A 117 -3.33 -7.52 7.29
C VAL A 117 -3.98 -6.38 6.51
N GLU A 118 -4.91 -5.66 7.15
CA GLU A 118 -5.84 -4.68 6.59
C GLU A 118 -7.02 -5.36 5.87
N ALA A 119 -7.54 -6.41 6.48
CA ALA A 119 -8.69 -7.17 6.01
C ALA A 119 -10.02 -6.44 6.25
N GLY A 120 -11.05 -6.79 5.50
CA GLY A 120 -12.44 -6.39 5.73
C GLY A 120 -12.83 -5.00 5.22
N LEU A 121 -11.91 -4.20 4.70
CA LEU A 121 -12.26 -2.92 4.06
C LEU A 121 -13.02 -3.17 2.76
N ARG A 122 -14.03 -2.32 2.47
CA ARG A 122 -14.83 -2.39 1.24
C ARG A 122 -15.05 -1.01 0.66
N SER A 123 -14.88 -0.88 -0.65
CA SER A 123 -15.34 0.27 -1.43
C SER A 123 -16.72 0.02 -2.05
N PHE A 124 -17.13 -1.25 -2.14
CA PHE A 124 -18.33 -1.70 -2.84
C PHE A 124 -18.36 -1.36 -4.34
N ASP A 125 -17.22 -0.94 -4.88
CA ASP A 125 -17.02 -0.62 -6.29
C ASP A 125 -16.17 -1.70 -6.98
N ARG A 126 -16.82 -2.64 -7.62
CA ARG A 126 -16.17 -3.76 -8.33
C ARG A 126 -15.43 -3.33 -9.61
N SER A 127 -15.54 -2.07 -10.04
CA SER A 127 -14.72 -1.53 -11.12
C SER A 127 -13.28 -1.27 -10.67
N MET A 128 -13.04 -1.21 -9.36
CA MET A 128 -11.70 -1.09 -8.77
C MET A 128 -11.03 -2.47 -8.65
N PRO A 129 -9.87 -2.69 -9.29
CA PRO A 129 -9.11 -3.95 -9.16
C PRO A 129 -8.78 -4.30 -7.71
N GLU A 130 -8.51 -3.30 -6.88
CA GLU A 130 -8.21 -3.44 -5.46
C GLU A 130 -9.38 -4.03 -4.68
N GLU A 131 -10.61 -3.68 -5.04
CA GLU A 131 -11.80 -4.26 -4.40
C GLU A 131 -11.92 -5.75 -4.67
N VAL A 132 -11.67 -6.15 -5.92
CA VAL A 132 -11.65 -7.58 -6.30
C VAL A 132 -10.55 -8.30 -5.53
N ASN A 133 -9.35 -7.72 -5.45
CA ASN A 133 -8.21 -8.31 -4.77
C ASN A 133 -8.52 -8.57 -3.28
N ARG A 134 -9.06 -7.55 -2.56
CA ARG A 134 -9.30 -7.67 -1.11
C ARG A 134 -10.41 -8.66 -0.78
N VAL A 135 -11.50 -8.64 -1.54
CA VAL A 135 -12.62 -9.59 -1.33
C VAL A 135 -12.15 -11.02 -1.50
N VAL A 136 -11.38 -11.32 -2.56
CA VAL A 136 -10.88 -12.68 -2.80
C VAL A 136 -9.83 -13.07 -1.74
N THR A 137 -8.93 -12.17 -1.38
CA THR A 137 -7.93 -12.40 -0.34
C THR A 137 -8.58 -12.71 1.01
N ASP A 138 -9.56 -11.89 1.43
CA ASP A 138 -10.30 -12.12 2.68
C ASP A 138 -10.98 -13.48 2.69
N ARG A 139 -11.58 -13.89 1.56
CA ARG A 139 -12.26 -15.17 1.45
C ARG A 139 -11.34 -16.38 1.58
N LEU A 140 -10.07 -16.23 1.20
CA LEU A 140 -9.07 -17.31 1.24
C LEU A 140 -8.23 -17.29 2.53
N SER A 141 -8.36 -16.27 3.37
CA SER A 141 -7.54 -16.10 4.57
C SER A 141 -8.11 -16.83 5.78
N ASP A 142 -7.22 -17.43 6.56
CA ASP A 142 -7.53 -18.09 7.84
C ASP A 142 -7.56 -17.09 9.00
N LEU A 143 -6.72 -16.03 8.92
CA LEU A 143 -6.61 -14.96 9.91
C LEU A 143 -6.83 -13.61 9.22
N LEU A 144 -7.77 -12.84 9.73
CA LEU A 144 -8.19 -11.55 9.17
C LEU A 144 -7.93 -10.44 10.19
N PHE A 145 -6.84 -9.70 9.98
CA PHE A 145 -6.44 -8.61 10.87
C PHE A 145 -7.07 -7.30 10.39
N THR A 146 -8.13 -6.87 11.06
CA THR A 146 -8.95 -5.74 10.65
C THR A 146 -8.49 -4.42 11.27
N PRO A 147 -8.58 -3.29 10.51
CA PRO A 147 -8.20 -1.98 11.00
C PRO A 147 -9.29 -1.29 11.81
N SER A 148 -10.57 -1.67 11.66
CA SER A 148 -11.72 -0.90 12.14
C SER A 148 -12.96 -1.76 12.38
N ALA A 149 -13.98 -1.18 13.02
CA ALA A 149 -15.22 -1.88 13.34
C ALA A 149 -16.05 -2.21 12.09
N ASP A 150 -16.13 -1.28 11.16
CA ASP A 150 -16.81 -1.47 9.87
C ASP A 150 -16.19 -2.60 9.04
N ALA A 151 -14.87 -2.77 9.10
CA ALA A 151 -14.20 -3.90 8.48
C ALA A 151 -14.64 -5.25 9.08
N ASP A 152 -14.79 -5.34 10.42
CA ASP A 152 -15.33 -6.54 11.05
C ASP A 152 -16.76 -6.81 10.62
N GLU A 153 -17.59 -5.76 10.54
CA GLU A 153 -19.00 -5.86 10.14
C GLU A 153 -19.14 -6.35 8.70
N ASN A 154 -18.31 -5.86 7.79
CA ASN A 154 -18.25 -6.33 6.41
C ASN A 154 -17.94 -7.83 6.33
N LEU A 155 -16.92 -8.28 7.05
CA LEU A 155 -16.53 -9.69 7.06
C LEU A 155 -17.64 -10.59 7.64
N ARG A 156 -18.30 -10.17 8.73
CA ARG A 156 -19.44 -10.89 9.30
C ARG A 156 -20.62 -10.98 8.33
N ALA A 157 -20.92 -9.88 7.66
CA ALA A 157 -21.99 -9.83 6.64
C ALA A 157 -21.68 -10.77 5.45
N GLU A 158 -20.41 -11.00 5.15
CA GLU A 158 -19.94 -11.96 4.14
C GLU A 158 -19.83 -13.40 4.66
N GLY A 159 -20.21 -13.66 5.90
CA GLY A 159 -20.27 -15.01 6.49
C GLY A 159 -18.92 -15.50 7.03
N VAL A 160 -17.97 -14.62 7.31
CA VAL A 160 -16.72 -14.99 7.96
C VAL A 160 -16.98 -15.26 9.46
N LYS A 161 -16.33 -16.29 9.99
CA LYS A 161 -16.46 -16.66 11.41
C LYS A 161 -15.71 -15.64 12.29
N ASP A 162 -16.30 -15.26 13.41
CA ASP A 162 -15.67 -14.34 14.38
C ASP A 162 -14.30 -14.83 14.86
N SER A 163 -14.08 -16.14 14.95
CA SER A 163 -12.80 -16.72 15.33
C SER A 163 -11.63 -16.43 14.38
N CYS A 164 -11.95 -16.02 13.14
CA CYS A 164 -10.96 -15.63 12.14
C CYS A 164 -10.70 -14.12 12.11
N ILE A 165 -11.57 -13.31 12.75
CA ILE A 165 -11.52 -11.85 12.73
C ILE A 165 -10.78 -11.33 13.95
N HIS A 166 -9.70 -10.59 13.72
CA HIS A 166 -8.85 -10.04 14.78
C HIS A 166 -8.69 -8.54 14.56
N ARG A 167 -9.40 -7.70 15.34
CA ARG A 167 -9.25 -6.26 15.24
C ARG A 167 -7.94 -5.82 15.88
N VAL A 168 -7.03 -5.33 15.05
CA VAL A 168 -5.68 -4.90 15.45
C VAL A 168 -5.45 -3.40 15.27
N GLY A 169 -6.37 -2.69 14.60
CA GLY A 169 -6.17 -1.31 14.20
C GLY A 169 -5.38 -1.16 12.89
N ASN A 170 -5.14 0.08 12.49
CA ASN A 170 -4.42 0.39 11.27
C ASN A 170 -2.90 0.42 11.53
N VAL A 171 -2.19 -0.62 11.12
CA VAL A 171 -0.74 -0.77 11.30
C VAL A 171 0.10 0.33 10.62
N MET A 172 -0.48 1.09 9.67
CA MET A 172 0.20 2.24 9.09
C MET A 172 0.39 3.38 10.10
N ILE A 173 -0.47 3.44 11.13
CA ILE A 173 -0.32 4.41 12.23
C ILE A 173 0.96 4.13 13.00
N ASP A 174 1.32 2.85 13.23
CA ASP A 174 2.58 2.48 13.89
C ASP A 174 3.80 2.95 13.10
N SER A 175 3.74 2.85 11.77
CA SER A 175 4.78 3.37 10.89
C SER A 175 4.86 4.90 10.94
N LEU A 176 3.71 5.59 10.92
CA LEU A 176 3.65 7.05 11.05
C LEU A 176 4.23 7.51 12.38
N VAL A 177 3.76 6.98 13.51
CA VAL A 177 4.21 7.37 14.85
C VAL A 177 5.73 7.19 15.00
N ARG A 178 6.28 6.14 14.40
CA ARG A 178 7.73 5.92 14.43
C ARG A 178 8.52 6.95 13.63
N LEU A 179 7.97 7.44 12.51
CA LEU A 179 8.66 8.36 11.62
C LEU A 179 8.50 9.83 12.05
N LEU A 180 7.45 10.16 12.80
CA LEU A 180 7.14 11.52 13.25
C LEU A 180 8.31 12.24 13.91
N PRO A 181 9.06 11.65 14.89
CA PRO A 181 10.14 12.35 15.59
C PRO A 181 11.25 12.87 14.67
N GLY A 182 11.40 12.27 13.47
CA GLY A 182 12.41 12.72 12.49
C GLY A 182 11.91 13.80 11.53
N THR A 183 10.63 14.18 11.61
CA THR A 183 10.03 15.17 10.69
C THR A 183 9.98 16.59 11.25
N GLU A 184 9.93 16.76 12.56
CA GLU A 184 9.79 18.05 13.23
C GLU A 184 10.95 19.00 12.92
N GLU A 185 12.17 18.48 12.80
CA GLU A 185 13.37 19.28 12.48
C GLU A 185 13.51 19.62 10.98
N ARG A 186 12.70 19.00 10.10
CA ARG A 186 12.83 19.14 8.65
C ARG A 186 11.78 20.04 8.00
N SER A 187 10.75 20.43 8.75
CA SER A 187 9.72 21.32 8.21
C SER A 187 10.23 22.75 8.14
N ILE A 188 10.40 23.25 6.92
CA ILE A 188 10.66 24.68 6.65
C ILE A 188 9.37 25.49 6.55
N TRP A 189 8.22 24.82 6.66
CA TRP A 189 6.88 25.41 6.52
C TRP A 189 6.16 25.35 7.85
N HIS A 190 5.53 26.46 8.20
CA HIS A 190 4.59 26.56 9.32
C HIS A 190 3.23 26.92 8.76
N ASP A 191 2.16 26.31 9.29
CA ASP A 191 0.78 26.60 8.90
C ASP A 191 0.53 26.52 7.37
N TYR A 192 0.63 25.34 6.80
CA TYR A 192 0.40 25.09 5.39
C TYR A 192 -0.60 23.98 5.14
N ALA A 193 -1.24 23.99 3.97
CA ALA A 193 -2.02 22.87 3.45
C ALA A 193 -1.16 21.98 2.56
N LEU A 194 -1.07 20.67 2.89
CA LEU A 194 -0.43 19.67 2.04
C LEU A 194 -1.46 19.05 1.12
N VAL A 195 -1.21 19.05 -0.18
CA VAL A 195 -2.11 18.53 -1.21
C VAL A 195 -1.46 17.39 -1.98
N THR A 196 -2.21 16.32 -2.21
CA THR A 196 -1.82 15.26 -3.14
C THR A 196 -2.96 14.95 -4.12
N LEU A 197 -2.67 14.94 -5.42
CA LEU A 197 -3.61 14.58 -6.48
C LEU A 197 -2.90 13.61 -7.43
N HIS A 198 -3.32 12.34 -7.42
CA HIS A 198 -2.68 11.29 -8.21
C HIS A 198 -3.67 10.29 -8.83
N ARG A 199 -4.97 10.38 -8.52
CA ARG A 199 -5.99 9.51 -9.14
C ARG A 199 -6.26 9.95 -10.58
N PRO A 200 -6.35 9.01 -11.56
CA PRO A 200 -6.67 9.32 -12.94
C PRO A 200 -7.92 10.20 -13.09
N SER A 201 -8.98 9.92 -12.32
CA SER A 201 -10.22 10.71 -12.31
C SER A 201 -10.04 12.20 -11.94
N ASN A 202 -8.97 12.54 -11.19
CA ASN A 202 -8.68 13.90 -10.77
C ASN A 202 -7.72 14.63 -11.72
N VAL A 203 -6.86 13.88 -12.43
CA VAL A 203 -5.73 14.47 -13.15
C VAL A 203 -5.75 14.22 -14.66
N ASP A 204 -6.55 13.26 -15.14
CA ASP A 204 -6.59 12.92 -16.56
C ASP A 204 -7.59 13.77 -17.34
N ASP A 205 -8.68 14.23 -16.72
CA ASP A 205 -9.66 15.12 -17.30
C ASP A 205 -9.23 16.60 -17.12
N PRO A 206 -9.00 17.37 -18.21
CA PRO A 206 -8.56 18.76 -18.13
C PRO A 206 -9.55 19.68 -17.41
N GLU A 207 -10.86 19.43 -17.51
CA GLU A 207 -11.87 20.26 -16.84
C GLU A 207 -11.85 20.02 -15.32
N VAL A 208 -11.76 18.76 -14.90
CA VAL A 208 -11.66 18.39 -13.48
C VAL A 208 -10.38 18.97 -12.90
N LEU A 209 -9.25 18.75 -13.57
CA LEU A 209 -7.96 19.28 -13.14
C LEU A 209 -7.97 20.81 -13.08
N GLY A 210 -8.57 21.48 -14.05
CA GLY A 210 -8.71 22.95 -14.09
C GLY A 210 -9.51 23.48 -12.89
N ARG A 211 -10.63 22.84 -12.55
CA ARG A 211 -11.44 23.22 -11.38
C ARG A 211 -10.67 23.00 -10.06
N LEU A 212 -9.99 21.87 -9.93
CA LEU A 212 -9.16 21.57 -8.75
C LEU A 212 -8.02 22.58 -8.62
N ALA A 213 -7.35 22.89 -9.71
CA ALA A 213 -6.27 23.86 -9.76
C ALA A 213 -6.75 25.29 -9.39
N GLY A 214 -7.93 25.69 -9.87
CA GLY A 214 -8.58 26.93 -9.46
C GLY A 214 -8.86 26.96 -7.95
N ALA A 215 -9.42 25.90 -7.38
CA ALA A 215 -9.67 25.79 -5.95
C ALA A 215 -8.38 25.88 -5.13
N LEU A 216 -7.30 25.23 -5.56
CA LEU A 216 -6.00 25.33 -4.89
C LEU A 216 -5.41 26.74 -4.94
N THR A 217 -5.62 27.44 -6.06
CA THR A 217 -5.22 28.84 -6.21
C THR A 217 -6.00 29.76 -5.24
N GLU A 218 -7.30 29.53 -5.07
CA GLU A 218 -8.08 30.28 -4.08
C GLU A 218 -7.64 29.96 -2.66
N MET A 219 -7.41 28.69 -2.31
CA MET A 219 -6.89 28.29 -1.01
C MET A 219 -5.54 28.95 -0.72
N SER A 220 -4.67 29.07 -1.71
CA SER A 220 -3.34 29.65 -1.53
C SER A 220 -3.36 31.15 -1.19
N ARG A 221 -4.48 31.84 -1.35
CA ARG A 221 -4.67 33.23 -0.89
C ARG A 221 -4.87 33.32 0.62
N VAL A 222 -5.30 32.23 1.25
CA VAL A 222 -5.62 32.17 2.69
C VAL A 222 -4.51 31.48 3.48
N ILE A 223 -3.97 30.40 2.93
CA ILE A 223 -2.92 29.60 3.57
C ILE A 223 -1.91 29.11 2.51
N PRO A 224 -0.61 29.03 2.81
CA PRO A 224 0.34 28.43 1.90
C PRO A 224 -0.06 27.01 1.53
N VAL A 225 -0.02 26.67 0.24
CA VAL A 225 -0.35 25.33 -0.28
C VAL A 225 0.91 24.68 -0.80
N VAL A 226 1.26 23.52 -0.26
CA VAL A 226 2.38 22.69 -0.70
C VAL A 226 1.84 21.49 -1.45
N PHE A 227 2.20 21.35 -2.71
CA PHE A 227 1.70 20.31 -3.60
C PHE A 227 2.87 19.54 -4.24
N PRO A 228 3.28 18.38 -3.70
CA PRO A 228 4.18 17.45 -4.39
C PRO A 228 3.48 16.88 -5.63
N VAL A 229 4.00 17.18 -6.80
CA VAL A 229 3.32 16.89 -8.08
C VAL A 229 4.08 15.85 -8.87
N HIS A 230 3.41 14.74 -9.20
CA HIS A 230 3.96 13.74 -10.11
C HIS A 230 4.27 14.34 -11.49
N PRO A 231 5.38 13.96 -12.17
CA PRO A 231 5.78 14.56 -13.46
C PRO A 231 4.65 14.59 -14.52
N ARG A 232 3.86 13.50 -14.60
CA ARG A 232 2.71 13.41 -15.50
C ARG A 232 1.64 14.47 -15.20
N THR A 233 1.36 14.72 -13.93
CA THR A 233 0.38 15.73 -13.50
C THR A 233 0.94 17.13 -13.68
N ARG A 234 2.24 17.35 -13.48
CA ARG A 234 2.90 18.64 -13.67
C ARG A 234 2.74 19.15 -15.10
N ALA A 235 3.05 18.32 -16.09
CA ALA A 235 2.91 18.69 -17.50
C ALA A 235 1.46 19.12 -17.87
N ARG A 236 0.46 18.52 -17.26
CA ARG A 236 -0.96 18.88 -17.45
C ARG A 236 -1.35 20.16 -16.71
N LEU A 237 -0.86 20.35 -15.48
CA LEU A 237 -1.08 21.59 -14.73
C LEU A 237 -0.46 22.80 -15.44
N GLU A 238 0.69 22.66 -16.07
CA GLU A 238 1.35 23.71 -16.84
C GLU A 238 0.53 24.11 -18.08
N ALA A 239 -0.25 23.18 -18.63
CA ALA A 239 -1.18 23.44 -19.73
C ALA A 239 -2.47 24.16 -19.26
N VAL A 240 -2.82 24.09 -17.98
CA VAL A 240 -3.94 24.82 -17.37
C VAL A 240 -3.46 26.21 -17.00
N SER A 241 -3.87 27.23 -17.78
CA SER A 241 -3.44 28.61 -17.61
C SER A 241 -3.80 29.16 -16.22
N GLY A 242 -2.83 29.72 -15.52
CA GLY A 242 -2.99 30.50 -14.29
C GLY A 242 -2.55 29.84 -12.98
N VAL A 243 -2.41 28.52 -12.89
CA VAL A 243 -2.12 27.79 -11.65
C VAL A 243 -0.67 27.98 -11.17
N CYS A 244 0.28 28.08 -12.08
CA CYS A 244 1.71 28.21 -11.73
C CYS A 244 2.13 29.61 -11.28
N ARG A 245 1.21 30.57 -11.13
CA ARG A 245 1.50 31.98 -10.81
C ARG A 245 1.01 32.42 -9.42
N ALA A 246 0.40 31.54 -8.65
CA ALA A 246 -0.03 31.90 -7.29
C ALA A 246 1.17 31.90 -6.33
N GLU A 247 1.39 33.03 -5.65
CA GLU A 247 2.56 33.31 -4.83
C GLU A 247 2.75 32.29 -3.67
N ASN A 248 1.66 31.76 -3.16
CA ASN A 248 1.65 30.84 -2.02
C ASN A 248 1.30 29.39 -2.43
N LEU A 249 1.32 29.05 -3.72
CA LEU A 249 1.15 27.68 -4.22
C LEU A 249 2.51 27.10 -4.64
N CYS A 250 3.08 26.27 -3.78
CA CYS A 250 4.39 25.66 -3.99
C CYS A 250 4.25 24.26 -4.61
N LEU A 251 4.63 24.13 -5.89
CA LEU A 251 4.66 22.86 -6.61
C LEU A 251 6.04 22.22 -6.43
N LEU A 252 6.12 21.13 -5.63
CA LEU A 252 7.35 20.39 -5.38
C LEU A 252 7.47 19.16 -6.30
N PRO A 253 8.68 18.61 -6.50
CA PRO A 253 8.84 17.26 -7.00
C PRO A 253 8.13 16.24 -6.08
N PRO A 254 7.73 15.07 -6.59
CA PRO A 254 7.18 14.00 -5.74
C PRO A 254 8.22 13.57 -4.70
N ALA A 255 7.73 13.30 -3.48
CA ALA A 255 8.55 12.82 -2.39
C ALA A 255 8.91 11.32 -2.56
#